data_208b7172d5a7a24c97ef64175fbb4dbb
#
_entry.id   208b7172d5a7a24c97ef64175fbb4dbb
#
_cell.length_a   1.000
_cell.length_b   1.000
_cell.length_c   1.000
_cell.angle_alpha   90.00
_cell.angle_beta   90.00
_cell.angle_gamma   90.00
#
_symmetry.space_group_name_H-M   'P 1'
#
loop_
_entity.id
_entity.type
_entity.pdbx_description
1 polymer ?
#
loop_
_entity_poly.entity_id
_entity_poly.type
_entity_poly.pdbx_seq_one_letter_code
_entity_poly.pdbx_strand_id
1 'polypeptide(L)'
;MRHGHISTLHIWPARRPLAACRAALIATLLPDPGDPAERKLILEKLGGRVVQRVKKKKDAEGRTVEEIVEETEGGILHWGRESGPDLEWFRQKIREAYGGRAPRVLDPFAGGAIPLEAMRLGCEATAVDINPVAWFILKCTLEYPQKLAGQKRPLPEFVLQDREFMEDYLKAQGFKGRGLEIQLEKLGLGKSLSQWLPGMEGAGVSLEADLAWHVRAWGRWVLKEARKELAPYYPTYAARWANSPRWRL
;
A
#
# COMPACT_ATOMS: atom_id res chain seq x y z
N MET A 1 -12.29 7.21 -2.55
CA MET A 1 -11.40 6.16 -3.13
C MET A 1 -10.44 5.69 -2.04
N ARG A 2 -10.16 4.39 -1.95
CA ARG A 2 -9.21 3.85 -0.97
C ARG A 2 -7.80 4.03 -1.50
N HIS A 3 -7.11 5.09 -1.09
CA HIS A 3 -5.73 5.36 -1.52
C HIS A 3 -4.80 4.19 -1.14
N GLY A 4 -3.91 3.81 -2.05
CA GLY A 4 -2.93 2.75 -1.83
C GLY A 4 -3.46 1.30 -1.97
N HIS A 5 -4.71 1.09 -2.32
CA HIS A 5 -5.23 -0.24 -2.58
C HIS A 5 -4.78 -0.76 -3.94
N ILE A 6 -4.33 -2.02 -4.01
CA ILE A 6 -3.89 -2.64 -5.27
C ILE A 6 -4.96 -2.56 -6.37
N SER A 7 -6.24 -2.49 -5.99
CA SER A 7 -7.35 -2.30 -6.92
C SER A 7 -7.34 -0.97 -7.66
N THR A 8 -6.57 0.01 -7.23
CA THR A 8 -6.48 1.32 -7.88
C THR A 8 -5.36 1.41 -8.90
N LEU A 9 -4.45 0.41 -8.97
CA LEU A 9 -3.34 0.40 -9.92
C LEU A 9 -3.82 0.27 -11.37
N HIS A 10 -4.87 -0.50 -11.59
CA HIS A 10 -5.44 -0.70 -12.92
C HIS A 10 -6.94 -0.96 -12.81
N ILE A 11 -7.74 -0.33 -13.66
CA ILE A 11 -9.18 -0.58 -13.75
C ILE A 11 -9.39 -1.86 -14.56
N TRP A 12 -9.90 -2.89 -13.90
CA TRP A 12 -10.12 -4.20 -14.49
C TRP A 12 -11.62 -4.50 -14.55
N PRO A 13 -12.21 -4.73 -15.73
CA PRO A 13 -13.67 -4.86 -15.87
C PRO A 13 -14.29 -6.01 -15.05
N ALA A 14 -13.57 -7.13 -14.94
CA ALA A 14 -14.04 -8.34 -14.25
C ALA A 14 -13.32 -8.59 -12.91
N ARG A 15 -12.83 -7.55 -12.26
CA ARG A 15 -12.07 -7.69 -11.02
C ARG A 15 -12.91 -8.31 -9.91
N ARG A 16 -12.38 -9.35 -9.28
CA ARG A 16 -12.93 -9.90 -8.04
C ARG A 16 -12.42 -9.09 -6.84
N PRO A 17 -13.29 -8.73 -5.87
CA PRO A 17 -12.85 -8.10 -4.62
C PRO A 17 -11.86 -8.97 -3.86
N LEU A 18 -10.78 -8.40 -3.33
CA LEU A 18 -9.76 -9.16 -2.59
C LEU A 18 -10.36 -9.89 -1.38
N ALA A 19 -11.30 -9.27 -0.67
CA ALA A 19 -12.01 -9.90 0.44
C ALA A 19 -12.76 -11.16 0.01
N ALA A 20 -13.45 -11.13 -1.14
CA ALA A 20 -14.14 -12.29 -1.68
C ALA A 20 -13.16 -13.41 -2.07
N CYS A 21 -12.03 -13.07 -2.69
CA CYS A 21 -10.98 -14.04 -3.01
C CYS A 21 -10.41 -14.69 -1.74
N ARG A 22 -10.17 -13.90 -0.70
CA ARG A 22 -9.69 -14.39 0.59
C ARG A 22 -10.68 -15.33 1.24
N ALA A 23 -11.96 -14.97 1.28
CA ALA A 23 -13.02 -15.83 1.82
C ALA A 23 -13.12 -17.15 1.06
N ALA A 24 -13.11 -17.11 -0.27
CA ALA A 24 -13.17 -18.31 -1.11
C ALA A 24 -11.96 -19.23 -0.90
N LEU A 25 -10.75 -18.67 -0.81
CA LEU A 25 -9.54 -19.44 -0.54
C LEU A 25 -9.59 -20.11 0.83
N ILE A 26 -10.01 -19.40 1.87
CA ILE A 26 -10.14 -19.97 3.22
C ILE A 26 -11.17 -21.10 3.22
N ALA A 27 -12.33 -20.89 2.61
CA ALA A 27 -13.38 -21.92 2.50
C ALA A 27 -12.94 -23.15 1.69
N THR A 28 -12.00 -22.98 0.75
CA THR A 28 -11.48 -24.08 -0.07
C THR A 28 -10.34 -24.82 0.62
N LEU A 29 -9.49 -24.10 1.36
CA LEU A 29 -8.27 -24.64 1.95
C LEU A 29 -8.47 -25.23 3.35
N LEU A 30 -9.51 -24.82 4.07
CA LEU A 30 -9.83 -25.39 5.37
C LEU A 30 -10.90 -26.48 5.22
N PRO A 31 -10.70 -27.65 5.86
CA PRO A 31 -11.76 -28.64 6.00
C PRO A 31 -12.90 -28.06 6.87
N ASP A 32 -14.13 -28.53 6.63
CA ASP A 32 -15.24 -28.23 7.55
C ASP A 32 -14.92 -28.86 8.92
N PRO A 33 -14.87 -28.07 9.99
CA PRO A 33 -14.54 -28.59 11.32
C PRO A 33 -15.59 -29.59 11.86
N GLY A 34 -16.81 -29.59 11.32
CA GLY A 34 -17.90 -30.43 11.83
C GLY A 34 -18.48 -29.93 13.16
N ASP A 35 -17.71 -29.26 13.98
CA ASP A 35 -18.16 -28.66 15.24
C ASP A 35 -18.76 -27.27 15.01
N PRO A 36 -20.02 -27.01 15.46
CA PRO A 36 -20.64 -25.70 15.32
C PRO A 36 -19.90 -24.56 16.01
N ALA A 37 -19.24 -24.83 17.14
CA ALA A 37 -18.51 -23.80 17.88
C ALA A 37 -17.23 -23.38 17.14
N GLU A 38 -16.48 -24.33 16.59
CA GLU A 38 -15.30 -24.04 15.78
C GLU A 38 -15.70 -23.34 14.46
N ARG A 39 -16.79 -23.76 13.84
CA ARG A 39 -17.33 -23.09 12.65
C ARG A 39 -17.71 -21.64 12.94
N LYS A 40 -18.34 -21.38 14.08
CA LYS A 40 -18.66 -20.02 14.52
C LYS A 40 -17.41 -19.18 14.72
N LEU A 41 -16.37 -19.73 15.36
CA LEU A 41 -15.08 -19.05 15.56
C LEU A 41 -14.43 -18.69 14.21
N ILE A 42 -14.43 -19.60 13.24
CA ILE A 42 -13.93 -19.33 11.88
C ILE A 42 -14.68 -18.17 11.24
N LEU A 43 -16.01 -18.17 11.31
CA LEU A 43 -16.85 -17.11 10.75
C LEU A 43 -16.63 -15.76 11.43
N GLU A 44 -16.47 -15.73 12.75
CA GLU A 44 -16.15 -14.50 13.51
C GLU A 44 -14.77 -13.94 13.15
N LYS A 45 -13.76 -14.80 13.01
CA LYS A 45 -12.43 -14.38 12.57
C LYS A 45 -12.39 -13.93 11.11
N LEU A 46 -13.23 -14.49 10.28
CA LEU A 46 -13.35 -14.14 8.86
C LEU A 46 -14.12 -12.82 8.68
N GLY A 47 -15.37 -12.77 9.15
CA GLY A 47 -16.29 -11.66 8.93
C GLY A 47 -16.33 -10.61 10.04
N GLY A 48 -15.83 -10.95 11.23
CA GLY A 48 -15.94 -10.13 12.43
C GLY A 48 -17.24 -10.40 13.22
N ARG A 49 -17.30 -9.80 14.41
CA ARG A 49 -18.47 -9.82 15.30
C ARG A 49 -19.18 -8.49 15.25
N VAL A 50 -20.51 -8.52 15.21
CA VAL A 50 -21.30 -7.31 15.41
C VAL A 50 -21.33 -7.01 16.91
N VAL A 51 -20.87 -5.82 17.27
CA VAL A 51 -20.87 -5.30 18.64
C VAL A 51 -21.65 -3.99 18.70
N GLN A 52 -22.42 -3.81 19.74
CA GLN A 52 -23.12 -2.54 19.97
C GLN A 52 -22.18 -1.59 20.71
N ARG A 53 -22.00 -0.40 20.17
CA ARG A 53 -21.23 0.68 20.79
C ARG A 53 -22.07 1.95 20.93
N VAL A 54 -21.97 2.58 22.09
CA VAL A 54 -22.57 3.89 22.31
C VAL A 54 -21.65 4.96 21.72
N LYS A 55 -22.13 5.67 20.71
CA LYS A 55 -21.44 6.85 20.15
C LYS A 55 -22.13 8.13 20.58
N LYS A 56 -21.33 9.11 20.98
CA LYS A 56 -21.79 10.46 21.27
C LYS A 56 -21.81 11.28 19.98
N LYS A 57 -22.98 11.74 19.56
CA LYS A 57 -23.20 12.58 18.38
C LYS A 57 -23.84 13.88 18.82
N LYS A 58 -23.51 14.98 18.15
CA LYS A 58 -24.24 16.25 18.35
C LYS A 58 -25.47 16.26 17.46
N ASP A 59 -26.62 16.58 18.05
CA ASP A 59 -27.86 16.82 17.32
C ASP A 59 -27.82 18.17 16.58
N ALA A 60 -28.89 18.51 15.86
CA ALA A 60 -29.00 19.76 15.13
C ALA A 60 -28.97 21.01 16.03
N GLU A 61 -29.28 20.84 17.31
CA GLU A 61 -29.26 21.89 18.33
C GLU A 61 -27.94 21.94 19.11
N GLY A 62 -26.94 21.11 18.73
CA GLY A 62 -25.61 21.07 19.36
C GLY A 62 -25.54 20.31 20.68
N ARG A 63 -26.61 19.61 21.11
CA ARG A 63 -26.62 18.77 22.31
C ARG A 63 -25.99 17.43 22.03
N THR A 64 -25.28 16.88 23.00
CA THR A 64 -24.68 15.55 22.88
C THR A 64 -25.74 14.49 23.14
N VAL A 65 -26.09 13.71 22.12
CA VAL A 65 -27.00 12.57 22.20
C VAL A 65 -26.19 11.27 22.08
N GLU A 66 -26.56 10.28 22.88
CA GLU A 66 -25.98 8.94 22.80
C GLU A 66 -26.77 8.09 21.81
N GLU A 67 -26.09 7.59 20.79
CA GLU A 67 -26.63 6.71 19.75
C GLU A 67 -25.98 5.32 19.86
N ILE A 68 -26.79 4.27 19.95
CA ILE A 68 -26.29 2.90 19.88
C ILE A 68 -26.06 2.56 18.41
N VAL A 69 -24.81 2.33 18.06
CA VAL A 69 -24.39 1.98 16.69
C VAL A 69 -23.86 0.56 16.68
N GLU A 70 -24.30 -0.22 15.73
CA GLU A 70 -23.72 -1.53 15.46
C GLU A 70 -22.41 -1.38 14.67
N GLU A 71 -21.34 -1.89 15.22
CA GLU A 71 -20.02 -1.91 14.58
C GLU A 71 -19.50 -3.34 14.47
N THR A 72 -18.79 -3.61 13.39
CA THR A 72 -18.11 -4.90 13.24
C THR A 72 -16.71 -4.83 13.83
N GLU A 73 -16.45 -5.66 14.83
CA GLU A 73 -15.14 -5.83 15.47
C GLU A 73 -14.46 -7.10 14.96
N GLY A 74 -13.16 -7.01 14.66
CA GLY A 74 -12.41 -8.15 14.10
C GLY A 74 -12.72 -8.38 12.62
N GLY A 75 -12.37 -9.57 12.13
CA GLY A 75 -12.65 -10.04 10.78
C GLY A 75 -11.63 -9.56 9.73
N ILE A 76 -10.98 -10.52 9.10
CA ILE A 76 -9.93 -10.25 8.10
C ILE A 76 -10.47 -9.81 6.73
N LEU A 77 -11.78 -9.87 6.51
CA LEU A 77 -12.39 -9.39 5.26
C LEU A 77 -12.51 -7.88 5.20
N HIS A 78 -12.40 -7.19 6.34
CA HIS A 78 -12.46 -5.74 6.38
C HIS A 78 -11.16 -5.09 5.93
N TRP A 79 -11.29 -3.95 5.26
CA TRP A 79 -10.16 -3.14 4.82
C TRP A 79 -9.25 -2.73 5.97
N GLY A 80 -7.93 -2.87 5.78
CA GLY A 80 -6.92 -2.53 6.78
C GLY A 80 -6.69 -3.62 7.82
N ARG A 81 -7.39 -4.77 7.70
CA ARG A 81 -7.22 -5.94 8.57
C ARG A 81 -6.66 -7.16 7.84
N GLU A 82 -6.06 -6.92 6.68
CA GLU A 82 -5.40 -7.94 5.85
C GLU A 82 -4.08 -8.46 6.42
N SER A 83 -3.68 -7.94 7.56
CA SER A 83 -2.54 -8.39 8.35
C SER A 83 -2.91 -8.33 9.82
N GLY A 84 -2.36 -9.22 10.61
CA GLY A 84 -2.61 -9.25 12.05
C GLY A 84 -2.87 -10.66 12.60
N PRO A 85 -3.24 -10.77 13.88
CA PRO A 85 -3.34 -12.06 14.58
C PRO A 85 -4.34 -13.03 13.94
N ASP A 86 -5.47 -12.52 13.44
CA ASP A 86 -6.49 -13.37 12.82
C ASP A 86 -6.02 -13.95 11.47
N LEU A 87 -5.27 -13.17 10.68
CA LEU A 87 -4.67 -13.71 9.45
C LEU A 87 -3.63 -14.78 9.78
N GLU A 88 -2.81 -14.56 10.80
CA GLU A 88 -1.79 -15.53 11.23
C GLU A 88 -2.44 -16.81 11.76
N TRP A 89 -3.55 -16.69 12.48
CA TRP A 89 -4.34 -17.83 12.90
C TRP A 89 -4.84 -18.66 11.70
N PHE A 90 -5.35 -18.03 10.64
CA PHE A 90 -5.74 -18.73 9.41
C PHE A 90 -4.56 -19.39 8.72
N ARG A 91 -3.40 -18.73 8.65
CA ARG A 91 -2.16 -19.31 8.10
C ARG A 91 -1.77 -20.59 8.84
N GLN A 92 -1.83 -20.54 10.16
CA GLN A 92 -1.51 -21.69 11.00
C GLN A 92 -2.50 -22.83 10.76
N LYS A 93 -3.81 -22.56 10.79
CA LYS A 93 -4.86 -23.57 10.54
C LYS A 93 -4.74 -24.22 9.17
N ILE A 94 -4.49 -23.42 8.13
CA ILE A 94 -4.24 -23.94 6.77
C ILE A 94 -3.01 -24.84 6.77
N ARG A 95 -1.91 -24.40 7.37
CA ARG A 95 -0.68 -25.20 7.45
C ARG A 95 -0.88 -26.52 8.19
N GLU A 96 -1.64 -26.51 9.28
CA GLU A 96 -2.01 -27.71 10.04
C GLU A 96 -2.82 -28.68 9.17
N ALA A 97 -3.82 -28.19 8.43
CA ALA A 97 -4.64 -28.98 7.53
C ALA A 97 -3.83 -29.67 6.41
N TYR A 98 -2.70 -29.08 6.02
CA TYR A 98 -1.80 -29.63 4.98
C TYR A 98 -0.54 -30.30 5.55
N GLY A 99 -0.58 -30.75 6.80
CA GLY A 99 0.53 -31.49 7.43
C GLY A 99 1.81 -30.67 7.59
N GLY A 100 1.70 -29.38 7.90
CA GLY A 100 2.83 -28.48 8.12
C GLY A 100 3.39 -27.85 6.84
N ARG A 101 2.88 -28.20 5.67
CA ARG A 101 3.33 -27.69 4.36
C ARG A 101 2.46 -26.54 3.87
N ALA A 102 3.04 -25.65 3.06
CA ALA A 102 2.26 -24.66 2.33
C ALA A 102 1.46 -25.32 1.21
N PRO A 103 0.14 -25.12 1.12
CA PRO A 103 -0.64 -25.62 -0.02
C PRO A 103 -0.27 -24.86 -1.30
N ARG A 104 -0.38 -25.53 -2.44
CA ARG A 104 -0.14 -24.93 -3.74
C ARG A 104 -1.45 -24.50 -4.39
N VAL A 105 -1.50 -23.25 -4.83
CA VAL A 105 -2.65 -22.63 -5.49
C VAL A 105 -2.26 -22.21 -6.89
N LEU A 106 -2.98 -22.72 -7.89
CA LEU A 106 -2.84 -22.32 -9.29
C LEU A 106 -4.04 -21.45 -9.68
N ASP A 107 -3.74 -20.25 -10.19
CA ASP A 107 -4.74 -19.40 -10.85
C ASP A 107 -4.36 -19.22 -12.33
N PRO A 108 -5.08 -19.88 -13.25
CA PRO A 108 -4.79 -19.83 -14.69
C PRO A 108 -5.26 -18.54 -15.38
N PHE A 109 -6.05 -17.70 -14.69
CA PHE A 109 -6.56 -16.41 -15.16
C PHE A 109 -6.39 -15.35 -14.10
N ALA A 110 -5.15 -15.17 -13.67
CA ALA A 110 -4.81 -14.62 -12.37
C ALA A 110 -5.22 -13.16 -12.15
N GLY A 111 -5.20 -12.29 -13.15
CA GLY A 111 -5.59 -10.87 -13.02
C GLY A 111 -4.95 -10.10 -11.84
N GLY A 112 -4.49 -10.80 -10.79
CA GLY A 112 -3.76 -10.27 -9.64
C GLY A 112 -4.41 -10.47 -8.26
N ALA A 113 -5.68 -10.89 -8.15
CA ALA A 113 -6.37 -10.93 -6.87
C ALA A 113 -6.15 -12.24 -6.08
N ILE A 114 -6.43 -13.38 -6.69
CA ILE A 114 -6.34 -14.69 -6.02
C ILE A 114 -4.91 -15.04 -5.63
N PRO A 115 -3.89 -14.90 -6.49
CA PRO A 115 -2.52 -15.20 -6.11
C PRO A 115 -2.02 -14.33 -4.94
N LEU A 116 -2.40 -13.04 -4.91
CA LEU A 116 -2.04 -12.15 -3.81
C LEU A 116 -2.62 -12.65 -2.47
N GLU A 117 -3.90 -13.00 -2.47
CA GLU A 117 -4.55 -13.48 -1.25
C GLU A 117 -4.07 -14.87 -0.84
N ALA A 118 -3.77 -15.76 -1.81
CA ALA A 118 -3.16 -17.05 -1.53
C ALA A 118 -1.80 -16.90 -0.83
N MET A 119 -0.96 -15.99 -1.31
CA MET A 119 0.33 -15.69 -0.68
C MET A 119 0.16 -15.08 0.70
N ARG A 120 -0.82 -14.20 0.91
CA ARG A 120 -1.15 -13.66 2.24
C ARG A 120 -1.55 -14.77 3.22
N LEU A 121 -2.21 -15.81 2.74
CA LEU A 121 -2.59 -16.99 3.52
C LEU A 121 -1.45 -18.01 3.69
N GLY A 122 -0.25 -17.72 3.18
CA GLY A 122 0.91 -18.58 3.33
C GLY A 122 0.99 -19.72 2.32
N CYS A 123 0.25 -19.63 1.20
CA CYS A 123 0.28 -20.61 0.11
C CYS A 123 1.42 -20.33 -0.88
N GLU A 124 1.85 -21.39 -1.58
CA GLU A 124 2.66 -21.26 -2.79
C GLU A 124 1.73 -20.97 -3.97
N ALA A 125 1.79 -19.76 -4.52
CA ALA A 125 0.90 -19.36 -5.59
C ALA A 125 1.58 -19.40 -6.95
N THR A 126 0.94 -20.04 -7.92
CA THR A 126 1.31 -19.99 -9.34
C THR A 126 0.25 -19.18 -10.08
N ALA A 127 0.66 -18.08 -10.68
CA ALA A 127 -0.21 -17.17 -11.41
C ALA A 127 0.09 -17.24 -12.90
N VAL A 128 -0.93 -17.48 -13.71
CA VAL A 128 -0.85 -17.46 -15.18
C VAL A 128 -1.88 -16.49 -15.72
N ASP A 129 -1.50 -15.68 -16.69
CA ASP A 129 -2.46 -14.84 -17.41
C ASP A 129 -1.96 -14.61 -18.84
N ILE A 130 -2.87 -14.67 -19.81
CA ILE A 130 -2.57 -14.42 -21.22
C ILE A 130 -2.42 -12.93 -21.52
N ASN A 131 -3.01 -12.07 -20.68
CA ASN A 131 -2.97 -10.63 -20.88
C ASN A 131 -1.62 -10.08 -20.39
N PRO A 132 -0.81 -9.44 -21.27
CA PRO A 132 0.50 -8.92 -20.90
C PRO A 132 0.42 -7.81 -19.82
N VAL A 133 -0.69 -7.07 -19.75
CA VAL A 133 -0.90 -6.08 -18.68
C VAL A 133 -1.11 -6.77 -17.34
N ALA A 134 -1.91 -7.83 -17.29
CA ALA A 134 -2.09 -8.64 -16.08
C ALA A 134 -0.77 -9.27 -15.64
N TRP A 135 -0.02 -9.86 -16.57
CA TRP A 135 1.29 -10.43 -16.30
C TRP A 135 2.25 -9.38 -15.69
N PHE A 136 2.29 -8.16 -16.26
CA PHE A 136 3.11 -7.08 -15.73
C PHE A 136 2.68 -6.66 -14.32
N ILE A 137 1.37 -6.55 -14.06
CA ILE A 137 0.83 -6.24 -12.74
C ILE A 137 1.24 -7.32 -11.73
N LEU A 138 1.13 -8.60 -12.10
CA LEU A 138 1.56 -9.72 -11.25
C LEU A 138 3.05 -9.63 -10.91
N LYS A 139 3.91 -9.33 -11.88
CA LYS A 139 5.35 -9.09 -11.64
C LYS A 139 5.57 -7.97 -10.63
N CYS A 140 4.93 -6.83 -10.84
CA CYS A 140 5.11 -5.65 -9.99
C CYS A 140 4.52 -5.80 -8.59
N THR A 141 3.47 -6.58 -8.42
CA THR A 141 2.74 -6.69 -7.14
C THR A 141 3.09 -7.93 -6.33
N LEU A 142 3.52 -9.00 -6.98
CA LEU A 142 3.81 -10.27 -6.30
C LEU A 142 5.30 -10.63 -6.34
N GLU A 143 5.92 -10.60 -7.50
CA GLU A 143 7.29 -11.12 -7.64
C GLU A 143 8.35 -10.10 -7.16
N TYR A 144 8.32 -8.87 -7.67
CA TYR A 144 9.34 -7.89 -7.33
C TYR A 144 9.34 -7.48 -5.86
N PRO A 145 8.19 -7.27 -5.19
CA PRO A 145 8.20 -6.99 -3.76
C PRO A 145 8.85 -8.09 -2.92
N GLN A 146 8.64 -9.36 -3.27
CA GLN A 146 9.28 -10.47 -2.56
C GLN A 146 10.79 -10.56 -2.84
N LYS A 147 11.19 -10.44 -4.11
CA LYS A 147 12.60 -10.52 -4.50
C LYS A 147 13.44 -9.37 -3.96
N LEU A 148 12.84 -8.19 -3.81
CA LEU A 148 13.54 -6.96 -3.42
C LEU A 148 13.24 -6.54 -1.98
N ALA A 149 12.43 -7.31 -1.24
CA ALA A 149 12.16 -7.04 0.18
C ALA A 149 13.46 -6.99 0.98
N GLY A 150 13.60 -5.96 1.82
CA GLY A 150 14.78 -5.76 2.67
C GLY A 150 16.04 -5.29 1.95
N GLN A 151 16.05 -5.24 0.61
CA GLN A 151 17.18 -4.67 -0.13
C GLN A 151 17.11 -3.15 -0.08
N LYS A 152 18.26 -2.52 0.17
CA LYS A 152 18.45 -1.08 0.05
C LYS A 152 19.43 -0.81 -1.09
N ARG A 153 19.18 0.26 -1.84
CA ARG A 153 20.03 0.68 -2.95
C ARG A 153 20.16 2.21 -2.93
N PRO A 154 21.25 2.76 -3.45
CA PRO A 154 21.40 4.22 -3.58
C PRO A 154 20.22 4.82 -4.35
N LEU A 155 19.68 5.94 -3.86
CA LEU A 155 18.66 6.70 -4.58
C LEU A 155 19.20 7.17 -5.93
N PRO A 156 18.35 7.23 -6.99
CA PRO A 156 18.75 7.77 -8.28
C PRO A 156 19.22 9.23 -8.16
N GLU A 157 20.28 9.61 -8.86
CA GLU A 157 20.87 10.96 -8.81
C GLU A 157 19.85 12.07 -9.08
N PHE A 158 18.92 11.84 -10.03
CA PHE A 158 17.92 12.84 -10.41
C PHE A 158 16.97 13.26 -9.28
N VAL A 159 16.76 12.42 -8.26
CA VAL A 159 15.91 12.79 -7.10
C VAL A 159 16.71 13.45 -5.99
N LEU A 160 18.03 13.32 -5.96
CA LEU A 160 18.87 13.96 -4.95
C LEU A 160 18.81 15.49 -5.05
N GLN A 161 18.44 16.02 -6.21
CA GLN A 161 18.23 17.45 -6.45
C GLN A 161 16.76 17.89 -6.29
N ASP A 162 15.83 16.95 -6.09
CA ASP A 162 14.42 17.26 -5.83
C ASP A 162 14.20 17.50 -4.33
N ARG A 163 14.14 18.78 -3.95
CA ARG A 163 13.96 19.18 -2.55
C ARG A 163 12.72 18.56 -1.91
N GLU A 164 11.58 18.55 -2.60
CA GLU A 164 10.32 18.04 -2.05
C GLU A 164 10.41 16.54 -1.79
N PHE A 165 10.99 15.80 -2.73
CA PHE A 165 11.23 14.37 -2.56
C PHE A 165 12.18 14.09 -1.39
N MET A 166 13.29 14.82 -1.31
CA MET A 166 14.28 14.62 -0.24
C MET A 166 13.75 15.03 1.14
N GLU A 167 12.91 16.05 1.19
CA GLU A 167 12.22 16.44 2.42
C GLU A 167 11.31 15.31 2.94
N ASP A 168 10.50 14.69 2.06
CA ASP A 168 9.63 13.57 2.41
C ASP A 168 10.45 12.33 2.82
N TYR A 169 11.54 12.05 2.11
CA TYR A 169 12.44 10.96 2.42
C TYR A 169 13.08 11.12 3.80
N LEU A 170 13.64 12.29 4.10
CA LEU A 170 14.28 12.59 5.38
C LEU A 170 13.26 12.60 6.53
N LYS A 171 12.04 13.10 6.31
CA LYS A 171 10.96 13.01 7.30
C LYS A 171 10.64 11.56 7.65
N ALA A 172 10.62 10.67 6.67
CA ALA A 172 10.39 9.24 6.89
C ALA A 172 11.54 8.57 7.65
N GLN A 173 12.77 9.10 7.54
CA GLN A 173 13.93 8.69 8.34
C GLN A 173 13.91 9.26 9.78
N GLY A 174 12.89 10.05 10.13
CA GLY A 174 12.72 10.61 11.47
C GLY A 174 13.24 12.03 11.65
N PHE A 175 13.81 12.66 10.63
CA PHE A 175 14.27 14.05 10.72
C PHE A 175 13.08 15.02 10.74
N LYS A 176 13.10 16.00 11.66
CA LYS A 176 12.05 17.01 11.82
C LYS A 176 12.64 18.38 12.16
N GLY A 177 11.89 19.44 11.86
CA GLY A 177 12.23 20.80 12.24
C GLY A 177 13.65 21.20 11.81
N ARG A 178 14.43 21.76 12.74
CA ARG A 178 15.80 22.21 12.47
C ARG A 178 16.74 21.11 11.98
N GLY A 179 16.59 19.87 12.49
CA GLY A 179 17.38 18.72 12.05
C GLY A 179 17.15 18.37 10.57
N LEU A 180 15.93 18.49 10.09
CA LEU A 180 15.58 18.29 8.69
C LEU A 180 16.23 19.36 7.80
N GLU A 181 16.16 20.64 8.15
CA GLU A 181 16.77 21.72 7.38
C GLU A 181 18.30 21.56 7.30
N ILE A 182 18.97 21.17 8.40
CA ILE A 182 20.42 20.89 8.39
C ILE A 182 20.77 19.77 7.39
N GLN A 183 19.97 18.71 7.32
CA GLN A 183 20.22 17.62 6.35
C GLN A 183 19.97 18.08 4.92
N LEU A 184 18.93 18.87 4.68
CA LEU A 184 18.67 19.46 3.36
C LEU A 184 19.77 20.43 2.94
N GLU A 185 20.32 21.22 3.86
CA GLU A 185 21.47 22.11 3.60
C GLU A 185 22.72 21.32 3.21
N LYS A 186 23.02 20.21 3.93
CA LYS A 186 24.14 19.32 3.58
C LYS A 186 24.02 18.70 2.18
N LEU A 187 22.81 18.54 1.68
CA LEU A 187 22.53 18.06 0.33
C LEU A 187 22.48 19.17 -0.72
N GLY A 188 22.77 20.42 -0.34
CA GLY A 188 22.66 21.59 -1.23
C GLY A 188 21.23 22.01 -1.55
N LEU A 189 20.24 21.55 -0.79
CA LEU A 189 18.81 21.79 -0.98
C LEU A 189 18.23 22.79 0.04
N GLY A 190 19.05 23.45 0.85
CA GLY A 190 18.63 24.45 1.84
C GLY A 190 17.98 25.66 1.21
N LYS A 191 17.16 26.38 2.01
CA LYS A 191 16.51 27.64 1.57
C LYS A 191 17.46 28.82 1.54
N SER A 192 18.57 28.76 2.28
CA SER A 192 19.56 29.85 2.38
C SER A 192 20.78 29.51 1.53
N LEU A 193 21.00 30.27 0.47
CA LEU A 193 22.18 30.24 -0.37
C LEU A 193 23.41 30.94 0.26
N SER A 194 23.31 31.41 1.48
CA SER A 194 24.37 32.18 2.13
C SER A 194 25.02 31.41 3.26
N GLN A 195 26.20 30.95 3.02
CA GLN A 195 27.24 30.39 3.88
C GLN A 195 27.54 28.90 3.67
N TRP A 196 28.03 28.58 2.49
CA TRP A 196 28.90 27.43 2.35
C TRP A 196 30.27 27.82 2.92
N LEU A 197 30.64 27.26 4.04
CA LEU A 197 32.01 27.30 4.52
C LEU A 197 32.84 26.36 3.64
N PRO A 198 33.88 26.84 2.93
CA PRO A 198 34.79 25.99 2.19
C PRO A 198 35.47 25.01 3.16
N GLY A 199 35.38 23.70 2.88
CA GLY A 199 35.97 22.66 3.72
C GLY A 199 35.01 21.64 4.32
N MET A 200 33.71 21.79 4.15
CA MET A 200 32.73 20.76 4.41
C MET A 200 32.34 20.01 3.11
N GLU A 201 33.32 19.44 2.45
CA GLU A 201 33.05 18.36 1.50
C GLU A 201 32.48 17.20 2.31
N GLY A 202 31.15 17.18 2.38
CA GLY A 202 30.44 16.11 3.06
C GLY A 202 30.79 14.82 2.38
N ALA A 203 31.40 13.90 3.11
CA ALA A 203 31.49 12.51 2.71
C ALA A 203 30.14 12.11 2.13
N GLY A 204 30.12 11.68 0.86
CA GLY A 204 28.91 11.38 0.13
C GLY A 204 28.05 10.42 0.96
N VAL A 205 26.99 10.92 1.57
CA VAL A 205 26.01 10.09 2.27
C VAL A 205 25.34 9.29 1.18
N SER A 206 25.72 8.02 1.06
CA SER A 206 25.00 7.08 0.23
C SER A 206 23.59 6.98 0.79
N LEU A 207 22.66 7.69 0.18
CA LEU A 207 21.25 7.69 0.57
C LEU A 207 20.62 6.43 0.02
N GLU A 208 20.71 5.36 0.79
CA GLU A 208 20.13 4.07 0.44
C GLU A 208 18.66 4.00 0.84
N ALA A 209 17.84 3.55 -0.09
CA ALA A 209 16.41 3.46 0.05
C ALA A 209 15.88 2.09 -0.38
N ASP A 210 14.75 1.70 0.18
CA ASP A 210 14.02 0.51 -0.20
C ASP A 210 13.28 0.66 -1.54
N LEU A 211 12.65 -0.42 -2.00
CA LEU A 211 11.88 -0.45 -3.24
C LEU A 211 10.79 0.64 -3.28
N ALA A 212 10.14 0.94 -2.17
CA ALA A 212 9.04 1.91 -2.16
C ALA A 212 9.52 3.31 -2.52
N TRP A 213 10.68 3.72 -2.02
CA TRP A 213 11.28 5.00 -2.36
C TRP A 213 11.77 5.05 -3.81
N HIS A 214 12.32 3.96 -4.33
CA HIS A 214 12.69 3.87 -5.75
C HIS A 214 11.47 4.00 -6.67
N VAL A 215 10.36 3.32 -6.36
CA VAL A 215 9.11 3.45 -7.13
C VAL A 215 8.58 4.88 -7.08
N ARG A 216 8.62 5.57 -5.92
CA ARG A 216 8.25 6.98 -5.80
C ARG A 216 9.16 7.89 -6.64
N ALA A 217 10.46 7.66 -6.62
CA ALA A 217 11.44 8.43 -7.39
C ALA A 217 11.16 8.33 -8.90
N TRP A 218 11.08 7.12 -9.42
CA TRP A 218 10.80 6.89 -10.83
C TRP A 218 9.39 7.34 -11.24
N GLY A 219 8.39 7.17 -10.38
CA GLY A 219 7.03 7.67 -10.62
C GLY A 219 7.00 9.18 -10.75
N ARG A 220 7.70 9.93 -9.91
CA ARG A 220 7.84 11.40 -10.03
C ARG A 220 8.53 11.80 -11.34
N TRP A 221 9.59 11.09 -11.69
CA TRP A 221 10.30 11.34 -12.96
C TRP A 221 9.40 11.14 -14.17
N VAL A 222 8.71 10.00 -14.25
CA VAL A 222 7.75 9.70 -15.35
C VAL A 222 6.66 10.76 -15.43
N LEU A 223 6.07 11.17 -14.31
CA LEU A 223 5.04 12.22 -14.28
C LEU A 223 5.58 13.57 -14.76
N LYS A 224 6.81 13.90 -14.41
CA LYS A 224 7.47 15.14 -14.84
C LYS A 224 7.70 15.15 -16.35
N GLU A 225 8.24 14.07 -16.90
CA GLU A 225 8.47 13.94 -18.34
C GLU A 225 7.15 13.89 -19.14
N ALA A 226 6.17 13.12 -18.69
CA ALA A 226 4.86 13.07 -19.31
C ALA A 226 4.16 14.44 -19.32
N ARG A 227 4.25 15.20 -18.24
CA ARG A 227 3.72 16.59 -18.21
C ARG A 227 4.42 17.48 -19.23
N LYS A 228 5.74 17.37 -19.34
CA LYS A 228 6.52 18.15 -20.30
C LYS A 228 6.12 17.85 -21.74
N GLU A 229 5.97 16.56 -22.06
CA GLU A 229 5.58 16.12 -23.40
C GLU A 229 4.12 16.45 -23.73
N LEU A 230 3.20 16.30 -22.77
CA LEU A 230 1.77 16.48 -22.99
C LEU A 230 1.32 17.94 -22.87
N ALA A 231 2.07 18.82 -22.21
CA ALA A 231 1.70 20.23 -22.00
C ALA A 231 1.29 20.96 -23.28
N PRO A 232 1.95 20.76 -24.45
CA PRO A 232 1.54 21.42 -25.68
C PRO A 232 0.15 21.00 -26.20
N TYR A 233 -0.30 19.79 -25.84
CA TYR A 233 -1.59 19.24 -26.29
C TYR A 233 -2.76 19.62 -25.37
N TYR A 234 -2.46 20.14 -24.17
CA TYR A 234 -3.44 20.58 -23.19
C TYR A 234 -3.20 22.03 -22.76
N PRO A 235 -3.35 22.99 -23.69
CA PRO A 235 -3.15 24.40 -23.36
C PRO A 235 -4.19 24.85 -22.32
N THR A 236 -3.72 25.36 -21.19
CA THR A 236 -4.60 25.94 -20.17
C THR A 236 -5.06 27.32 -20.62
N TYR A 237 -6.31 27.42 -21.08
CA TYR A 237 -6.88 28.67 -21.64
C TYR A 237 -7.17 29.77 -20.62
N ALA A 238 -6.93 29.55 -19.35
CA ALA A 238 -7.18 30.60 -18.37
C ALA A 238 -6.11 30.62 -17.29
N ALA A 239 -5.38 31.70 -17.21
CA ALA A 239 -4.54 32.04 -16.07
C ALA A 239 -5.31 31.99 -14.73
N ARG A 240 -6.65 32.16 -14.74
CA ARG A 240 -7.53 31.99 -13.58
C ARG A 240 -7.55 30.55 -13.03
N TRP A 241 -7.33 29.53 -13.83
CA TRP A 241 -7.38 28.13 -13.42
C TRP A 241 -6.00 27.57 -13.03
N ALA A 242 -4.92 28.19 -13.52
CA ALA A 242 -3.54 27.78 -13.20
C ALA A 242 -3.21 27.91 -11.70
N ASN A 243 -3.89 28.80 -10.99
CA ASN A 243 -3.72 29.02 -9.56
C ASN A 243 -4.80 28.35 -8.68
N SER A 244 -5.65 27.51 -9.24
CA SER A 244 -6.67 26.79 -8.47
C SER A 244 -6.03 25.71 -7.60
N PRO A 245 -6.27 25.70 -6.26
CA PRO A 245 -5.75 24.68 -5.37
C PRO A 245 -6.22 23.24 -5.68
N ARG A 246 -7.26 23.09 -6.51
CA ARG A 246 -7.85 21.79 -6.87
C ARG A 246 -7.02 20.93 -7.81
N TRP A 247 -5.96 21.48 -8.44
CA TRP A 247 -5.12 20.79 -9.41
C TRP A 247 -3.66 20.64 -9.01
N ARG A 248 -3.36 20.84 -7.73
CA ARG A 248 -2.07 20.42 -7.17
C ARG A 248 -2.17 18.91 -6.85
N LEU A 249 -1.72 18.10 -7.78
CA LEU A 249 -1.40 16.69 -7.56
C LEU A 249 0.02 16.62 -6.99
#